data_c1129921dfa22299339333f883bdf48a
#
_entry.id   c1129921dfa22299339333f883bdf48a
#
_cell.length_a   1.000
_cell.length_b   1.000
_cell.length_c   1.000
_cell.angle_alpha   90.00
_cell.angle_beta   90.00
_cell.angle_gamma   90.00
#
_symmetry.space_group_name_H-M   'P 1'
#
loop_
_entity.id
_entity.type
_entity.pdbx_description
1 polymer ?
#
loop_
_entity_poly.entity_id
_entity_poly.type
_entity_poly.pdbx_seq_one_letter_code
_entity_poly.pdbx_strand_id
1 'polypeptide(L)'
;MVACQTMGNHTAVTIGASQGNFELNVYKPMIIYNVLHSVQLLSDSCLSFSERCVSGLKANEERISNLVERSLMLVTALNPHVGYDMAAKIAKHAHAKATTLREAAVAMGISGDDFDKWVKPEEMTSPTE
;
A
#
# COMPACT_ATOMS: atom_id res chain seq x y z
N MET A 1 13.63 12.64 -12.96
CA MET A 1 14.93 13.28 -13.13
C MET A 1 15.67 13.44 -11.80
N VAL A 2 15.06 14.05 -10.78
CA VAL A 2 15.70 14.21 -9.45
C VAL A 2 16.19 12.89 -8.88
N ALA A 3 15.37 11.82 -8.90
CA ALA A 3 15.79 10.51 -8.44
C ALA A 3 17.05 9.98 -9.17
N CYS A 4 17.10 10.12 -10.49
CA CYS A 4 18.28 9.70 -11.27
C CYS A 4 19.53 10.48 -10.86
N GLN A 5 19.42 11.81 -10.68
CA GLN A 5 20.54 12.64 -10.25
C GLN A 5 21.01 12.27 -8.84
N THR A 6 20.07 12.03 -7.92
CA THR A 6 20.41 11.64 -6.55
C THR A 6 21.11 10.27 -6.50
N MET A 7 20.64 9.29 -7.32
CA MET A 7 21.32 7.99 -7.47
C MET A 7 22.73 8.14 -8.06
N GLY A 8 22.91 9.02 -9.04
CA GLY A 8 24.25 9.35 -9.59
C GLY A 8 25.18 9.97 -8.54
N ASN A 9 24.67 10.93 -7.78
CA ASN A 9 25.41 11.54 -6.67
C ASN A 9 25.80 10.49 -5.59
N HIS A 10 24.86 9.57 -5.27
CA HIS A 10 25.13 8.48 -4.32
C HIS A 10 26.28 7.57 -4.82
N THR A 11 26.28 7.22 -6.10
CA THR A 11 27.36 6.43 -6.70
C THR A 11 28.69 7.15 -6.61
N ALA A 12 28.73 8.45 -6.91
CA ALA A 12 29.94 9.25 -6.78
C ALA A 12 30.45 9.28 -5.33
N VAL A 13 29.54 9.46 -4.35
CA VAL A 13 29.88 9.41 -2.91
C VAL A 13 30.43 8.07 -2.52
N THR A 14 29.81 6.96 -2.97
CA THR A 14 30.27 5.60 -2.65
C THR A 14 31.67 5.34 -3.18
N ILE A 15 31.94 5.72 -4.43
CA ILE A 15 33.28 5.57 -5.03
C ILE A 15 34.30 6.45 -4.28
N GLY A 16 33.97 7.70 -4.02
CA GLY A 16 34.84 8.63 -3.29
C GLY A 16 35.13 8.13 -1.87
N ALA A 17 34.13 7.59 -1.18
CA ALA A 17 34.30 7.02 0.15
C ALA A 17 35.25 5.82 0.17
N SER A 18 35.26 4.99 -0.89
CA SER A 18 36.13 3.84 -1.03
C SER A 18 37.62 4.20 -1.23
N GLN A 19 37.96 5.46 -1.52
CA GLN A 19 39.29 5.93 -1.83
C GLN A 19 40.05 6.42 -0.57
N GLY A 20 39.46 6.26 0.61
CA GLY A 20 40.15 6.58 1.86
C GLY A 20 41.38 5.68 2.09
N ASN A 21 42.47 6.27 2.57
CA ASN A 21 43.68 5.53 2.93
C ASN A 21 44.01 5.80 4.39
N PHE A 22 44.00 4.73 5.23
CA PHE A 22 43.97 4.81 6.68
C PHE A 22 42.82 5.72 7.16
N GLU A 23 43.07 6.77 7.91
CA GLU A 23 42.04 7.66 8.41
C GLU A 23 41.91 8.97 7.58
N LEU A 24 42.52 9.00 6.40
CA LEU A 24 42.48 10.16 5.50
C LEU A 24 41.78 9.84 4.20
N ASN A 25 40.69 10.59 3.93
CA ASN A 25 40.02 10.61 2.63
C ASN A 25 40.08 12.01 2.04
N VAL A 26 40.78 12.19 0.93
CA VAL A 26 40.94 13.48 0.24
C VAL A 26 39.76 13.85 -0.63
N TYR A 27 38.79 12.94 -0.83
CA TYR A 27 37.59 13.18 -1.66
C TYR A 27 36.45 13.88 -0.90
N LYS A 28 36.67 14.28 0.36
CA LYS A 28 35.64 14.94 1.20
C LYS A 28 34.93 16.11 0.54
N PRO A 29 35.61 17.01 -0.20
CA PRO A 29 34.92 18.13 -0.86
C PRO A 29 33.91 17.67 -1.91
N MET A 30 34.24 16.63 -2.69
CA MET A 30 33.34 16.02 -3.68
C MET A 30 32.20 15.29 -3.00
N ILE A 31 32.47 14.56 -1.92
CA ILE A 31 31.47 13.83 -1.14
C ILE A 31 30.43 14.81 -0.58
N ILE A 32 30.86 15.86 0.13
CA ILE A 32 29.94 16.82 0.73
C ILE A 32 29.14 17.59 -0.32
N TYR A 33 29.75 17.95 -1.46
CA TYR A 33 29.03 18.60 -2.56
C TYR A 33 27.87 17.74 -3.06
N ASN A 34 28.13 16.46 -3.37
CA ASN A 34 27.11 15.55 -3.87
C ASN A 34 26.01 15.26 -2.84
N VAL A 35 26.38 15.16 -1.55
CA VAL A 35 25.40 14.99 -0.47
C VAL A 35 24.49 16.19 -0.34
N LEU A 36 25.06 17.40 -0.25
CA LEU A 36 24.26 18.64 -0.12
C LEU A 36 23.41 18.90 -1.36
N HIS A 37 23.94 18.62 -2.55
CA HIS A 37 23.18 18.73 -3.79
C HIS A 37 21.98 17.75 -3.80
N SER A 38 22.17 16.52 -3.34
CA SER A 38 21.07 15.56 -3.23
C SER A 38 20.01 15.99 -2.22
N VAL A 39 20.41 16.52 -1.07
CA VAL A 39 19.48 17.06 -0.06
C VAL A 39 18.65 18.19 -0.64
N GLN A 40 19.28 19.15 -1.33
CA GLN A 40 18.57 20.27 -1.96
C GLN A 40 17.55 19.79 -3.02
N LEU A 41 17.99 18.93 -3.94
CA LEU A 41 17.13 18.41 -5.00
C LEU A 41 15.93 17.64 -4.43
N LEU A 42 16.13 16.80 -3.42
CA LEU A 42 15.06 16.06 -2.77
C LEU A 42 14.11 16.98 -2.02
N SER A 43 14.62 17.95 -1.28
CA SER A 43 13.80 18.93 -0.57
C SER A 43 12.89 19.68 -1.53
N ASP A 44 13.44 20.26 -2.59
CA ASP A 44 12.69 21.05 -3.57
C ASP A 44 11.64 20.18 -4.29
N SER A 45 12.00 18.92 -4.62
CA SER A 45 11.07 18.03 -5.28
C SER A 45 9.93 17.57 -4.36
N CYS A 46 10.20 17.32 -3.06
CA CYS A 46 9.17 16.99 -2.09
C CYS A 46 8.18 18.13 -1.89
N LEU A 47 8.67 19.37 -1.74
CA LEU A 47 7.82 20.54 -1.62
C LEU A 47 6.94 20.74 -2.85
N SER A 48 7.55 20.71 -4.04
CA SER A 48 6.83 20.82 -5.30
C SER A 48 5.79 19.70 -5.51
N PHE A 49 6.13 18.47 -5.17
CA PHE A 49 5.23 17.32 -5.28
C PHE A 49 4.08 17.41 -4.28
N SER A 50 4.37 17.80 -3.04
CA SER A 50 3.35 18.03 -2.02
C SER A 50 2.34 19.08 -2.46
N GLU A 51 2.82 20.23 -2.89
CA GLU A 51 1.97 21.36 -3.27
C GLU A 51 1.16 21.08 -4.54
N ARG A 52 1.80 20.52 -5.57
CA ARG A 52 1.20 20.40 -6.92
C ARG A 52 0.50 19.08 -7.19
N CYS A 53 0.71 18.07 -6.36
CA CYS A 53 0.11 16.75 -6.53
C CYS A 53 -0.63 16.31 -5.27
N VAL A 54 0.07 16.15 -4.13
CA VAL A 54 -0.48 15.48 -2.95
C VAL A 54 -1.65 16.26 -2.35
N SER A 55 -1.53 17.58 -2.21
CA SER A 55 -2.57 18.43 -1.62
C SER A 55 -3.87 18.46 -2.43
N GLY A 56 -3.82 18.10 -3.70
CA GLY A 56 -4.99 18.04 -4.58
C GLY A 56 -5.63 16.66 -4.72
N LEU A 57 -5.07 15.62 -4.08
CA LEU A 57 -5.60 14.27 -4.17
C LEU A 57 -6.94 14.15 -3.46
N LYS A 58 -7.88 13.51 -4.13
CA LYS A 58 -9.19 13.13 -3.58
C LYS A 58 -9.40 11.65 -3.78
N ALA A 59 -9.95 11.00 -2.77
CA ALA A 59 -10.34 9.60 -2.87
C ALA A 59 -11.49 9.43 -3.89
N ASN A 60 -11.39 8.44 -4.76
CA ASN A 60 -12.52 8.01 -5.57
C ASN A 60 -13.32 7.00 -4.73
N GLU A 61 -14.23 7.53 -3.90
CA GLU A 61 -14.98 6.75 -2.92
C GLU A 61 -15.82 5.65 -3.57
N GLU A 62 -16.47 5.94 -4.70
CA GLU A 62 -17.25 4.96 -5.46
C GLU A 62 -16.36 3.77 -5.92
N ARG A 63 -15.19 4.09 -6.47
CA ARG A 63 -14.26 3.05 -6.91
C ARG A 63 -13.70 2.24 -5.75
N ILE A 64 -13.40 2.89 -4.64
CA ILE A 64 -12.90 2.25 -3.43
C ILE A 64 -13.95 1.30 -2.86
N SER A 65 -15.20 1.75 -2.69
CA SER A 65 -16.32 0.91 -2.22
C SER A 65 -16.49 -0.34 -3.10
N ASN A 66 -16.52 -0.16 -4.42
CA ASN A 66 -16.63 -1.28 -5.35
C ASN A 66 -15.48 -2.29 -5.22
N LEU A 67 -14.25 -1.82 -5.00
CA LEU A 67 -13.09 -2.69 -4.79
C LEU A 67 -13.17 -3.44 -3.46
N VAL A 68 -13.67 -2.81 -2.41
CA VAL A 68 -13.89 -3.44 -1.09
C VAL A 68 -14.95 -4.53 -1.20
N GLU A 69 -16.11 -4.24 -1.80
CA GLU A 69 -17.21 -5.20 -1.99
C GLU A 69 -16.78 -6.45 -2.78
N ARG A 70 -15.86 -6.30 -3.70
CA ARG A 70 -15.32 -7.41 -4.51
C ARG A 70 -14.15 -8.14 -3.84
N SER A 71 -13.73 -7.70 -2.67
CA SER A 71 -12.61 -8.32 -1.95
C SER A 71 -13.02 -9.64 -1.31
N LEU A 72 -12.34 -10.72 -1.66
CA LEU A 72 -12.53 -12.03 -1.00
C LEU A 72 -12.02 -12.04 0.44
N MET A 73 -11.22 -11.06 0.86
CA MET A 73 -10.72 -10.93 2.23
C MET A 73 -11.84 -10.77 3.26
N LEU A 74 -12.97 -10.18 2.86
CA LEU A 74 -14.15 -9.98 3.70
C LEU A 74 -14.77 -11.29 4.21
N VAL A 75 -14.46 -12.42 3.58
CA VAL A 75 -14.99 -13.73 3.97
C VAL A 75 -14.63 -14.11 5.41
N THR A 76 -13.54 -13.61 5.95
CA THR A 76 -13.11 -13.90 7.33
C THR A 76 -14.11 -13.43 8.37
N ALA A 77 -14.88 -12.38 8.10
CA ALA A 77 -15.96 -11.91 8.96
C ALA A 77 -17.11 -12.93 9.09
N LEU A 78 -17.24 -13.87 8.18
CA LEU A 78 -18.26 -14.91 8.24
C LEU A 78 -17.86 -16.07 9.16
N ASN A 79 -16.57 -16.26 9.46
CA ASN A 79 -16.09 -17.41 10.22
C ASN A 79 -16.80 -17.62 11.57
N PRO A 80 -17.06 -16.60 12.40
CA PRO A 80 -17.74 -16.76 13.67
C PRO A 80 -19.20 -17.25 13.54
N HIS A 81 -19.82 -17.01 12.39
CA HIS A 81 -21.24 -17.26 12.16
C HIS A 81 -21.52 -18.56 11.42
N VAL A 82 -20.71 -18.90 10.43
CA VAL A 82 -20.93 -20.06 9.56
C VAL A 82 -19.83 -21.11 9.66
N GLY A 83 -18.77 -20.83 10.38
CA GLY A 83 -17.58 -21.68 10.48
C GLY A 83 -16.66 -21.58 9.28
N TYR A 84 -15.39 -21.94 9.49
CA TYR A 84 -14.31 -21.78 8.50
C TYR A 84 -14.60 -22.52 7.18
N ASP A 85 -15.09 -23.77 7.25
CA ASP A 85 -15.32 -24.59 6.04
C ASP A 85 -16.41 -24.01 5.12
N MET A 86 -17.48 -23.47 5.70
CA MET A 86 -18.54 -22.83 4.94
C MET A 86 -18.06 -21.51 4.36
N ALA A 87 -17.37 -20.68 5.13
CA ALA A 87 -16.78 -19.44 4.66
C ALA A 87 -15.81 -19.70 3.50
N ALA A 88 -14.95 -20.72 3.59
CA ALA A 88 -14.04 -21.12 2.51
C ALA A 88 -14.79 -21.57 1.24
N LYS A 89 -15.92 -22.27 1.38
CA LYS A 89 -16.75 -22.66 0.23
C LYS A 89 -17.38 -21.44 -0.43
N ILE A 90 -17.86 -20.46 0.34
CA ILE A 90 -18.43 -19.21 -0.17
C ILE A 90 -17.36 -18.44 -0.97
N ALA A 91 -16.15 -18.26 -0.42
CA ALA A 91 -15.06 -17.60 -1.12
C ALA A 91 -14.68 -18.28 -2.44
N LYS A 92 -14.57 -19.63 -2.42
CA LYS A 92 -14.29 -20.41 -3.63
C LYS A 92 -15.40 -20.27 -4.67
N HIS A 93 -16.66 -20.26 -4.23
CA HIS A 93 -17.81 -20.08 -5.11
C HIS A 93 -17.78 -18.69 -5.75
N ALA A 94 -17.59 -17.64 -4.95
CA ALA A 94 -17.48 -16.26 -5.43
C ALA A 94 -16.37 -16.12 -6.48
N HIS A 95 -15.19 -16.66 -6.19
CA HIS A 95 -14.05 -16.65 -7.11
C HIS A 95 -14.36 -17.38 -8.43
N ALA A 96 -14.87 -18.61 -8.35
CA ALA A 96 -15.15 -19.44 -9.52
C ALA A 96 -16.24 -18.85 -10.43
N LYS A 97 -17.21 -18.12 -9.86
CA LYS A 97 -18.32 -17.52 -10.58
C LYS A 97 -18.10 -16.04 -10.92
N ALA A 98 -16.96 -15.45 -10.49
CA ALA A 98 -16.67 -14.02 -10.63
C ALA A 98 -17.78 -13.12 -10.05
N THR A 99 -18.41 -13.56 -8.95
CA THR A 99 -19.46 -12.84 -8.22
C THR A 99 -18.92 -12.21 -6.94
N THR A 100 -19.70 -11.37 -6.29
CA THR A 100 -19.38 -10.85 -4.96
C THR A 100 -19.54 -11.93 -3.89
N LEU A 101 -18.88 -11.74 -2.73
CA LEU A 101 -19.10 -12.63 -1.57
C LEU A 101 -20.55 -12.64 -1.11
N ARG A 102 -21.23 -11.51 -1.18
CA ARG A 102 -22.65 -11.37 -0.84
C ARG A 102 -23.52 -12.25 -1.73
N GLU A 103 -23.34 -12.16 -3.04
CA GLU A 103 -24.09 -12.99 -4.01
C GLU A 103 -23.80 -14.49 -3.81
N ALA A 104 -22.54 -14.84 -3.54
CA ALA A 104 -22.15 -16.21 -3.27
C ALA A 104 -22.76 -16.73 -1.96
N ALA A 105 -22.78 -15.92 -0.90
CA ALA A 105 -23.38 -16.28 0.39
C ALA A 105 -24.90 -16.51 0.25
N VAL A 106 -25.59 -15.64 -0.47
CA VAL A 106 -27.04 -15.80 -0.76
C VAL A 106 -27.31 -17.06 -1.56
N ALA A 107 -26.50 -17.35 -2.59
CA ALA A 107 -26.62 -18.58 -3.38
C ALA A 107 -26.38 -19.86 -2.55
N MET A 108 -25.67 -19.73 -1.43
CA MET A 108 -25.38 -20.84 -0.49
C MET A 108 -26.29 -20.87 0.75
N GLY A 109 -27.38 -20.08 0.74
CA GLY A 109 -28.45 -20.15 1.75
C GLY A 109 -28.31 -19.19 2.93
N ILE A 110 -27.38 -18.24 2.89
CA ILE A 110 -27.27 -17.17 3.89
C ILE A 110 -28.14 -16.00 3.43
N SER A 111 -28.95 -15.42 4.33
CA SER A 111 -29.75 -14.27 3.97
C SER A 111 -28.85 -13.06 3.68
N GLY A 112 -29.26 -12.18 2.74
CA GLY A 112 -28.55 -10.96 2.44
C GLY A 112 -28.43 -10.04 3.67
N ASP A 113 -29.50 -9.98 4.48
CA ASP A 113 -29.54 -9.16 5.70
C ASP A 113 -28.57 -9.67 6.78
N ASP A 114 -28.43 -10.98 6.92
CA ASP A 114 -27.44 -11.57 7.84
C ASP A 114 -26.02 -11.30 7.35
N PHE A 115 -25.77 -11.44 6.05
CA PHE A 115 -24.48 -11.12 5.45
C PHE A 115 -24.10 -9.64 5.74
N ASP A 116 -25.00 -8.70 5.45
CA ASP A 116 -24.77 -7.27 5.62
C ASP A 116 -24.59 -6.89 7.12
N LYS A 117 -25.17 -7.66 8.03
CA LYS A 117 -25.01 -7.50 9.47
C LYS A 117 -23.65 -8.02 9.98
N TRP A 118 -23.13 -9.09 9.39
CA TRP A 118 -21.91 -9.75 9.85
C TRP A 118 -20.65 -9.23 9.16
N VAL A 119 -20.76 -8.79 7.91
CA VAL A 119 -19.62 -8.31 7.13
C VAL A 119 -19.60 -6.79 7.11
N LYS A 120 -18.81 -6.23 8.02
CA LYS A 120 -18.60 -4.79 8.16
C LYS A 120 -17.13 -4.49 7.99
N PRO A 121 -16.69 -4.05 6.81
CA PRO A 121 -15.28 -3.81 6.52
C PRO A 121 -14.60 -2.86 7.49
N GLU A 122 -15.31 -1.85 7.98
CA GLU A 122 -14.81 -0.87 8.95
C GLU A 122 -14.45 -1.50 10.31
N GLU A 123 -15.16 -2.53 10.73
CA GLU A 123 -14.88 -3.24 11.98
C GLU A 123 -13.68 -4.21 11.85
N MET A 124 -13.25 -4.52 10.61
CA MET A 124 -12.13 -5.42 10.33
C MET A 124 -10.76 -4.71 10.35
N THR A 125 -10.73 -3.40 10.54
CA THR A 125 -9.51 -2.59 10.53
C THR A 125 -8.89 -2.36 11.90
N SER A 126 -9.55 -2.82 12.97
CA SER A 126 -9.11 -2.72 14.35
C SER A 126 -8.93 -4.10 14.99
N PRO A 127 -8.04 -4.26 16.01
CA PRO A 127 -7.98 -5.48 16.77
C PRO A 127 -9.35 -5.79 17.39
N THR A 128 -9.80 -7.02 17.27
CA THR A 128 -10.95 -7.51 18.06
C THR A 128 -10.51 -7.68 19.52
N GLU A 129 -11.22 -7.04 20.44
CA GLU A 129 -11.04 -7.21 21.89
C GLU A 129 -11.33 -8.66 22.32
#